data_8e29dea75e4de156e5bc04216e306972
#
_entry.id   8e29dea75e4de156e5bc04216e306972
#
_cell.length_a   1.000
_cell.length_b   1.000
_cell.length_c   1.000
_cell.angle_alpha   90.00
_cell.angle_beta   90.00
_cell.angle_gamma   90.00
#
_symmetry.space_group_name_H-M   'P 1'
#
loop_
_entity.id
_entity.type
_entity.pdbx_description
1 polymer ?
#
loop_
_entity_poly.entity_id
_entity_poly.type
_entity_poly.pdbx_seq_one_letter_code
_entity_poly.pdbx_strand_id
1 'polypeptide(L)'
;MRKPRDFDSELKALAVKAKAIKERRVRQLGELVVACGADALDADLLAGALLGAVATKDASMKEAWRRAGAAFFQRCARQPAPRSERQPAGTLPLEGGAVSR
;
A
#
# COMPACT_ATOMS: atom_id res chain seq x y z
N MET A 1 46.91 10.51 -17.18
CA MET A 1 45.49 10.92 -17.18
C MET A 1 44.66 9.80 -16.58
N ARG A 2 43.71 10.17 -15.70
CA ARG A 2 42.86 9.19 -15.07
C ARG A 2 41.80 8.70 -16.09
N LYS A 3 41.53 7.42 -16.03
CA LYS A 3 40.48 6.85 -16.89
C LYS A 3 39.12 7.45 -16.53
N PRO A 4 38.32 7.88 -17.47
CA PRO A 4 36.98 8.40 -17.20
C PRO A 4 36.12 7.38 -16.51
N ARG A 5 35.26 7.84 -15.60
CA ARG A 5 34.29 6.97 -14.96
C ARG A 5 33.27 6.51 -15.98
N ASP A 6 32.77 5.33 -15.76
CA ASP A 6 31.72 4.78 -16.61
C ASP A 6 30.38 5.30 -16.14
N PHE A 7 30.03 6.49 -16.56
CA PHE A 7 28.79 7.14 -16.18
C PHE A 7 27.58 6.41 -16.76
N ASP A 8 27.75 5.76 -17.89
CA ASP A 8 26.65 5.00 -18.50
C ASP A 8 26.23 3.84 -17.62
N SER A 9 27.18 3.13 -17.03
CA SER A 9 26.87 2.05 -16.09
C SER A 9 26.21 2.59 -14.85
N GLU A 10 26.67 3.73 -14.34
CA GLU A 10 26.08 4.36 -13.17
C GLU A 10 24.64 4.80 -13.44
N LEU A 11 24.39 5.37 -14.62
CA LEU A 11 23.05 5.79 -15.01
C LEU A 11 22.11 4.59 -15.13
N LYS A 12 22.60 3.49 -15.71
CA LYS A 12 21.80 2.28 -15.79
C LYS A 12 21.45 1.72 -14.42
N ALA A 13 22.42 1.74 -13.50
CA ALA A 13 22.19 1.27 -12.14
C ALA A 13 21.15 2.13 -11.44
N LEU A 14 21.22 3.45 -11.62
CA LEU A 14 20.24 4.36 -11.04
C LEU A 14 18.85 4.15 -11.63
N ALA A 15 18.78 3.89 -12.95
CA ALA A 15 17.50 3.63 -13.60
C ALA A 15 16.86 2.35 -13.07
N VAL A 16 17.66 1.32 -12.82
CA VAL A 16 17.16 0.06 -12.25
C VAL A 16 16.63 0.30 -10.84
N LYS A 17 17.37 1.07 -10.04
CA LYS A 17 16.93 1.38 -8.68
C LYS A 17 15.64 2.21 -8.68
N ALA A 18 15.56 3.19 -9.58
CA ALA A 18 14.37 4.03 -9.67
C ALA A 18 13.14 3.20 -10.04
N LYS A 19 13.31 2.27 -10.96
CA LYS A 19 12.23 1.37 -11.37
C LYS A 19 11.79 0.49 -10.19
N ALA A 20 12.76 -0.05 -9.45
CA ALA A 20 12.46 -0.91 -8.32
C ALA A 20 11.68 -0.14 -7.23
N ILE A 21 12.05 1.11 -6.98
CA ILE A 21 11.36 1.95 -6.01
C ILE A 21 9.92 2.22 -6.46
N LYS A 22 9.72 2.53 -7.73
CA LYS A 22 8.38 2.75 -8.28
C LYS A 22 7.52 1.50 -8.16
N GLU A 23 8.08 0.35 -8.48
CA GLU A 23 7.35 -0.91 -8.38
C GLU A 23 6.97 -1.23 -6.94
N ARG A 24 7.87 -0.95 -6.00
CA ARG A 24 7.58 -1.13 -4.57
C ARG A 24 6.44 -0.21 -4.13
N ARG A 25 6.46 1.04 -4.59
CA ARG A 25 5.40 1.99 -4.25
C ARG A 25 4.05 1.51 -4.78
N VAL A 26 4.01 1.04 -6.02
CA VAL A 26 2.78 0.52 -6.61
C VAL A 26 2.26 -0.67 -5.81
N ARG A 27 3.19 -1.55 -5.39
CA ARG A 27 2.82 -2.71 -4.58
C ARG A 27 2.25 -2.28 -3.24
N GLN A 28 2.87 -1.29 -2.59
CA GLN A 28 2.37 -0.78 -1.32
C GLN A 28 1.00 -0.15 -1.46
N LEU A 29 0.76 0.58 -2.55
CA LEU A 29 -0.56 1.16 -2.80
C LEU A 29 -1.59 0.08 -3.06
N GLY A 30 -1.21 -0.98 -3.77
CA GLY A 30 -2.10 -2.12 -3.97
C GLY A 30 -2.44 -2.81 -2.66
N GLU A 31 -1.46 -2.98 -1.79
CA GLU A 31 -1.67 -3.56 -0.47
C GLU A 31 -2.61 -2.70 0.37
N LEU A 32 -2.48 -1.38 0.24
CA LEU A 32 -3.37 -0.45 0.93
C LEU A 32 -4.82 -0.60 0.45
N VAL A 33 -5.00 -0.74 -0.84
CA VAL A 33 -6.34 -0.93 -1.42
C VAL A 33 -6.98 -2.18 -0.84
N VAL A 34 -6.22 -3.26 -0.75
CA VAL A 34 -6.71 -4.53 -0.19
C VAL A 34 -7.00 -4.37 1.30
N ALA A 35 -6.11 -3.71 2.04
CA ALA A 35 -6.28 -3.52 3.48
C ALA A 35 -7.52 -2.71 3.81
N CYS A 36 -7.88 -1.75 2.96
CA CYS A 36 -9.08 -0.95 3.15
C CYS A 36 -10.35 -1.67 2.71
N GLY A 37 -10.22 -2.82 2.05
CA GLY A 37 -11.36 -3.53 1.50
C GLY A 37 -11.83 -3.00 0.15
N ALA A 38 -11.11 -2.03 -0.40
CA ALA A 38 -11.50 -1.41 -1.67
C ALA A 38 -11.31 -2.33 -2.86
N ASP A 39 -10.59 -3.42 -2.68
CA ASP A 39 -10.43 -4.44 -3.73
C ASP A 39 -11.75 -5.15 -4.06
N ALA A 40 -12.74 -5.05 -3.17
CA ALA A 40 -14.08 -5.59 -3.43
C ALA A 40 -14.88 -4.73 -4.39
N LEU A 41 -14.47 -3.48 -4.60
CA LEU A 41 -15.14 -2.58 -5.55
C LEU A 41 -14.78 -2.99 -6.97
N ASP A 42 -15.71 -2.80 -7.90
CA ASP A 42 -15.34 -3.06 -9.30
C ASP A 42 -14.35 -1.99 -9.77
N ALA A 43 -13.66 -2.31 -10.85
CA ALA A 43 -12.57 -1.45 -11.34
C ALA A 43 -13.07 -0.06 -11.72
N ASP A 44 -14.26 0.02 -12.33
CA ASP A 44 -14.81 1.31 -12.74
C ASP A 44 -15.12 2.19 -11.54
N LEU A 45 -15.72 1.62 -10.51
CA LEU A 45 -16.05 2.35 -9.29
C LEU A 45 -14.79 2.80 -8.57
N LEU A 46 -13.82 1.91 -8.45
CA LEU A 46 -12.54 2.24 -7.79
C LEU A 46 -11.82 3.35 -8.54
N ALA A 47 -11.74 3.25 -9.87
CA ALA A 47 -11.09 4.26 -10.68
C ALA A 47 -11.79 5.62 -10.54
N GLY A 48 -13.12 5.62 -10.57
CA GLY A 48 -13.89 6.85 -10.41
C GLY A 48 -13.67 7.51 -9.07
N ALA A 49 -13.64 6.71 -8.00
CA ALA A 49 -13.40 7.22 -6.66
C ALA A 49 -12.01 7.86 -6.55
N LEU A 50 -11.01 7.18 -7.12
CA LEU A 50 -9.64 7.69 -7.09
C LEU A 50 -9.51 8.98 -7.91
N LEU A 51 -10.14 9.01 -9.09
CA LEU A 51 -10.13 10.22 -9.92
C LEU A 51 -10.81 11.37 -9.21
N GLY A 52 -11.91 11.08 -8.51
CA GLY A 52 -12.59 12.11 -7.72
C GLY A 52 -11.72 12.66 -6.61
N ALA A 53 -10.98 11.78 -5.94
CA ALA A 53 -10.09 12.18 -4.87
C ALA A 53 -8.95 13.07 -5.40
N VAL A 54 -8.42 12.72 -6.57
CA VAL A 54 -7.34 13.51 -7.18
C VAL A 54 -7.84 14.88 -7.63
N ALA A 55 -9.06 14.93 -8.18
CA ALA A 55 -9.61 16.14 -8.78
C ALA A 55 -10.21 17.11 -7.77
N THR A 56 -10.58 16.66 -6.59
CA THR A 56 -11.27 17.51 -5.63
C THR A 56 -10.37 18.63 -5.12
N LYS A 57 -10.94 19.81 -4.99
CA LYS A 57 -10.27 20.97 -4.42
C LYS A 57 -10.87 21.37 -3.08
N ASP A 58 -11.84 20.62 -2.61
CA ASP A 58 -12.52 20.88 -1.35
C ASP A 58 -11.59 20.46 -0.18
N ALA A 59 -11.04 21.47 0.49
CA ALA A 59 -10.10 21.24 1.58
C ALA A 59 -10.76 20.53 2.75
N SER A 60 -12.03 20.79 3.02
CA SER A 60 -12.78 20.14 4.09
C SER A 60 -12.90 18.63 3.84
N MET A 61 -13.24 18.29 2.60
CA MET A 61 -13.38 16.88 2.21
C MET A 61 -12.06 16.15 2.28
N LYS A 62 -10.99 16.79 1.78
CA LYS A 62 -9.66 16.20 1.85
C LYS A 62 -9.22 15.97 3.29
N GLU A 63 -9.52 16.92 4.17
CA GLU A 63 -9.16 16.80 5.57
C GLU A 63 -9.94 15.68 6.25
N ALA A 64 -11.21 15.54 5.94
CA ALA A 64 -12.02 14.45 6.46
C ALA A 64 -11.47 13.10 6.02
N TRP A 65 -11.09 12.98 4.75
CA TRP A 65 -10.48 11.76 4.23
C TRP A 65 -9.14 11.47 4.91
N ARG A 66 -8.34 12.52 5.13
CA ARG A 66 -7.03 12.38 5.78
C ARG A 66 -7.18 11.86 7.20
N ARG A 67 -8.18 12.39 7.92
CA ARG A 67 -8.47 11.94 9.28
C ARG A 67 -8.93 10.49 9.31
N ALA A 68 -9.80 10.12 8.39
CA ALA A 68 -10.27 8.75 8.30
C ALA A 68 -9.12 7.79 8.01
N GLY A 69 -8.22 8.19 7.12
CA GLY A 69 -7.04 7.39 6.79
C GLY A 69 -6.11 7.24 7.97
N ALA A 70 -5.86 8.34 8.68
CA ALA A 70 -5.00 8.31 9.86
C ALA A 70 -5.59 7.39 10.94
N ALA A 71 -6.89 7.46 11.15
CA ALA A 71 -7.56 6.59 12.11
C ALA A 71 -7.45 5.12 11.72
N PHE A 72 -7.57 4.85 10.42
CA PHE A 72 -7.42 3.49 9.90
C PHE A 72 -6.02 2.93 10.22
N PHE A 73 -4.98 3.72 9.95
CA PHE A 73 -3.61 3.28 10.22
C PHE A 73 -3.35 3.09 11.70
N GLN A 74 -3.95 3.92 12.54
CA GLN A 74 -3.81 3.76 13.99
C GLN A 74 -4.46 2.47 14.47
N ARG A 75 -5.63 2.13 13.92
CA ARG A 75 -6.26 0.85 14.27
C ARG A 75 -5.42 -0.32 13.85
N CYS A 76 -4.83 -0.25 12.65
CA CYS A 76 -3.95 -1.31 12.18
C CYS A 76 -2.71 -1.46 13.06
N ALA A 77 -2.15 -0.34 13.52
CA ALA A 77 -0.96 -0.36 14.36
C ALA A 77 -1.24 -0.95 15.74
N ARG A 78 -2.46 -0.75 16.28
CA ARG A 78 -2.82 -1.27 17.59
C ARG A 78 -3.12 -2.75 17.59
N GLN A 79 -3.59 -3.26 16.46
CA GLN A 79 -3.93 -4.67 16.38
C GLN A 79 -2.67 -5.49 16.18
N PRO A 80 -2.56 -6.62 16.89
CA PRO A 80 -1.45 -7.52 16.59
C PRO A 80 -1.54 -7.93 15.13
N ALA A 81 -0.39 -8.12 14.51
CA ALA A 81 -0.35 -8.50 13.11
C ALA A 81 -1.18 -9.74 12.90
N PRO A 82 -2.09 -9.71 11.94
CA PRO A 82 -2.81 -10.93 11.61
C PRO A 82 -1.80 -11.91 11.07
N ARG A 83 -1.97 -12.92 11.42
CA ARG A 83 -0.96 -13.85 11.07
C ARG A 83 -0.97 -14.21 9.66
N SER A 84 -0.74 -13.46 9.34
CA SER A 84 -0.51 -13.46 8.29
C SER A 84 -0.59 -14.07 7.60
N GLU A 85 -0.97 -13.74 7.81
CA GLU A 85 -1.11 -14.12 7.36
C GLU A 85 -1.41 -14.53 6.98
N ARG A 86 -1.68 -14.67 7.06
CA ARG A 86 -1.99 -15.13 6.81
C ARG A 86 -2.40 -15.73 6.80
N GLN A 87 -2.70 -15.78 7.03
CA GLN A 87 -3.16 -16.45 7.13
C GLN A 87 -3.57 -16.90 7.18
N PRO A 88 -3.78 -17.14 7.52
CA PRO A 88 -4.21 -17.76 7.64
C PRO A 88 -4.56 -18.14 7.77
N ALA A 89 -4.79 -18.21 8.09
CA ALA A 89 -5.06 -18.75 8.41
C ALA A 89 -5.14 -18.99 8.68
N GLY A 90 -5.51 -19.17 8.95
CA GLY A 90 -5.48 -19.63 9.36
C GLY A 90 -5.50 -19.59 9.89
N THR A 91 -5.75 -19.55 9.89
CA THR A 91 -5.73 -19.78 10.52
C THR A 91 -5.96 -19.78 11.05
N LEU A 92 -6.33 -19.78 11.13
CA LEU A 92 -6.52 -20.05 11.66
C LEU A 92 -6.76 -20.36 12.22
N PRO A 93 -7.07 -20.33 12.49
CA PRO A 93 -7.26 -20.67 13.08
C PRO A 93 -7.53 -20.85 13.50
N LEU A 94 -7.93 -20.80 13.67
CA LEU A 94 -7.98 -21.16 14.06
C LEU A 94 -8.11 -21.45 14.55
N GLU A 95 -8.37 -21.31 14.80
CA GLU A 95 -8.26 -21.70 15.29
C GLU A 95 -8.14 -21.73 15.75
N GLY A 96 -8.66 -21.94 16.18
CA GLY A 96 -8.44 -22.09 16.63
C GLY A 96 -8.26 -21.83 17.03
N GLY A 97 -8.57 -21.77 17.32
CA GLY A 97 -8.34 -21.79 17.63
C GLY A 97 -8.18 -21.45 18.00
N ALA A 98 -8.33 -21.34 18.25
CA ALA A 98 -8.01 -21.27 18.55
C ALA A 98 -7.80 -21.00 18.94
N VAL A 99 -8.00 -20.83 19.19
CA VAL A 99 -7.56 -20.77 19.45
C VAL A 99 -7.24 -20.54 19.94
N SER A 100 -7.44 -20.62 20.33
CA SER A 100 -7.00 -20.46 20.75
C SER A 100 -6.62 -20.23 20.97
N ARG A 101 -6.90 -20.10 21.14
CA ARG A 101 -6.50 -19.84 21.06
C ARG A 101 -6.24 -19.77 21.15
#